data_9534d5fd2c67613b38b1df756cc7f451
#
_entry.id   9534d5fd2c67613b38b1df756cc7f451
#
_cell.length_a   1.000
_cell.length_b   1.000
_cell.length_c   1.000
_cell.angle_alpha   90.00
_cell.angle_beta   90.00
_cell.angle_gamma   90.00
#
_symmetry.space_group_name_H-M   'P 1'
#
loop_
_entity.id
_entity.type
_entity.pdbx_description
1 polymer ?
#
loop_
_entity_poly.entity_id
_entity_poly.type
_entity_poly.pdbx_seq_one_letter_code
_entity_poly.pdbx_strand_id
1 'polypeptide(L)'
;MTRIDLLRHGETEGGSRYRGSIDDPLTPRGWAAMRAALGEARDWNRIVSSPLRRCADFARDLAQRQGLPLAIDARLREIHFGDWEGKTASGLLAADPEAVTRFWNDPVNHPPPGAEDV
;
A
#
# COMPACT_ATOMS: atom_id res chain seq x y z
N MET A 1 -23.17 15.94 2.03
CA MET A 1 -22.03 15.80 1.11
C MET A 1 -21.10 14.71 1.65
N THR A 2 -20.65 13.83 0.79
CA THR A 2 -19.69 12.79 1.17
C THR A 2 -18.26 13.32 1.02
N ARG A 3 -17.46 13.17 2.06
CA ARG A 3 -16.02 13.44 2.02
C ARG A 3 -15.26 12.13 2.16
N ILE A 4 -14.26 11.94 1.32
CA ILE A 4 -13.36 10.78 1.38
C ILE A 4 -11.94 11.28 1.57
N ASP A 5 -11.31 10.82 2.65
CA ASP A 5 -9.90 11.06 2.90
C ASP A 5 -9.12 9.77 2.64
N LEU A 6 -8.02 9.87 1.93
CA LEU A 6 -7.15 8.75 1.60
C LEU A 6 -5.89 8.81 2.45
N LEU A 7 -5.59 7.72 3.15
CA LEU A 7 -4.36 7.59 3.91
C LEU A 7 -3.51 6.48 3.31
N ARG A 8 -2.30 6.84 2.87
CA ARG A 8 -1.32 5.85 2.41
C ARG A 8 -0.64 5.20 3.60
N HIS A 9 -0.32 3.90 3.47
CA HIS A 9 0.47 3.19 4.48
C HIS A 9 1.87 3.79 4.62
N GLY A 10 2.44 3.64 5.81
CA GLY A 10 3.80 4.06 6.12
C GLY A 10 4.86 3.02 5.74
N GLU A 11 6.08 3.23 6.22
CA GLU A 11 7.20 2.33 6.00
C GLU A 11 6.89 0.91 6.46
N THR A 12 7.32 -0.06 5.66
CA THR A 12 7.12 -1.49 5.92
C THR A 12 8.43 -2.20 6.22
N GLU A 13 8.34 -3.31 6.96
CA GLU A 13 9.48 -4.20 7.15
C GLU A 13 10.01 -4.71 5.81
N GLY A 14 11.29 -5.04 5.74
CA GLY A 14 11.92 -5.55 4.53
C GLY A 14 12.45 -4.49 3.57
N GLY A 15 12.35 -3.20 3.90
CA GLY A 15 12.89 -2.10 3.11
C GLY A 15 12.06 -1.73 1.89
N SER A 16 12.62 -0.87 1.03
CA SER A 16 11.96 -0.39 -0.18
C SER A 16 12.03 -1.44 -1.28
N ARG A 17 10.89 -2.00 -1.63
CA ARG A 17 10.74 -3.04 -2.67
C ARG A 17 9.42 -2.85 -3.40
N TYR A 18 9.31 -3.42 -4.60
CA TYR A 18 8.02 -3.62 -5.22
C TYR A 18 7.23 -4.60 -4.37
N ARG A 19 6.12 -4.15 -3.84
CA ARG A 19 5.33 -4.90 -2.87
C ARG A 19 3.87 -4.76 -3.24
N GLY A 20 3.36 -5.77 -3.91
CA GLY A 20 1.94 -5.90 -4.20
C GLY A 20 1.29 -6.86 -3.22
N SER A 21 1.44 -8.16 -3.49
CA SER A 21 0.87 -9.23 -2.68
C SER A 21 1.71 -9.61 -1.47
N ILE A 22 2.99 -9.27 -1.45
CA ILE A 22 3.85 -9.48 -0.27
C ILE A 22 3.26 -8.71 0.91
N ASP A 23 3.05 -9.39 2.04
CA ASP A 23 2.27 -8.88 3.17
C ASP A 23 3.14 -8.50 4.37
N ASP A 24 4.12 -7.61 4.13
CA ASP A 24 4.98 -7.11 5.19
C ASP A 24 4.22 -6.14 6.12
N PRO A 25 4.43 -6.23 7.44
CA PRO A 25 3.83 -5.29 8.38
C PRO A 25 4.54 -3.93 8.35
N LEU A 26 3.91 -2.95 8.96
CA LEU A 26 4.52 -1.64 9.20
C LEU A 26 5.68 -1.75 10.19
N THR A 27 6.70 -0.91 9.98
CA THR A 27 7.73 -0.66 11.01
C THR A 27 7.17 0.29 12.08
N PRO A 28 7.83 0.41 13.26
CA PRO A 28 7.46 1.44 14.23
C PRO A 28 7.50 2.86 13.64
N ARG A 29 8.43 3.15 12.73
CA ARG A 29 8.48 4.43 12.01
C ARG A 29 7.27 4.61 11.10
N GLY A 30 6.84 3.54 10.43
CA GLY A 30 5.64 3.57 9.59
C GLY A 30 4.40 3.88 10.39
N TRP A 31 4.23 3.25 11.54
CA TRP A 31 3.14 3.57 12.48
C TRP A 31 3.17 5.03 12.91
N ALA A 32 4.33 5.52 13.32
CA ALA A 32 4.48 6.89 13.80
C ALA A 32 4.17 7.92 12.70
N ALA A 33 4.62 7.67 11.47
CA ALA A 33 4.36 8.56 10.34
C ALA A 33 2.85 8.62 10.02
N MET A 34 2.15 7.50 10.06
CA MET A 34 0.72 7.47 9.81
C MET A 34 -0.06 8.19 10.91
N ARG A 35 0.32 8.01 12.18
CA ARG A 35 -0.29 8.75 13.29
C ARG A 35 -0.06 10.25 13.15
N ALA A 36 1.13 10.66 12.77
CA ALA A 36 1.45 12.07 12.56
C ALA A 36 0.63 12.67 11.42
N ALA A 37 0.43 11.93 10.34
CA ALA A 37 -0.36 12.38 9.20
C ALA A 37 -1.83 12.61 9.55
N LEU A 38 -2.40 11.75 10.42
CA LEU A 38 -3.78 11.93 10.89
C LEU A 38 -3.92 13.04 11.92
N GLY A 39 -2.90 13.26 12.73
CA GLY A 39 -2.99 14.19 13.85
C GLY A 39 -4.11 13.83 14.79
N GLU A 40 -4.93 14.81 15.17
CA GLU A 40 -6.05 14.64 16.09
C GLU A 40 -7.42 14.59 15.40
N ALA A 41 -7.44 14.37 14.09
CA ALA A 41 -8.70 14.31 13.33
C ALA A 41 -9.62 13.20 13.85
N ARG A 42 -10.91 13.51 14.00
CA ARG A 42 -11.92 12.64 14.61
C ARG A 42 -13.26 12.66 13.88
N ASP A 43 -13.33 13.27 12.71
CA ASP A 43 -14.59 13.57 12.06
C ASP A 43 -15.01 12.57 10.98
N TRP A 44 -14.44 11.37 10.99
CA TRP A 44 -14.84 10.30 10.10
C TRP A 44 -16.00 9.49 10.69
N ASN A 45 -16.81 8.91 9.79
CA ASN A 45 -17.96 8.08 10.15
C ASN A 45 -17.68 6.58 9.98
N ARG A 46 -16.74 6.21 9.11
CA ARG A 46 -16.33 4.82 8.89
C ARG A 46 -14.95 4.76 8.27
N ILE A 47 -14.34 3.59 8.39
CA ILE A 47 -13.03 3.29 7.81
C ILE A 47 -13.18 2.10 6.86
N VAL A 48 -12.55 2.20 5.70
CA VAL A 48 -12.44 1.09 4.74
C VAL A 48 -10.96 0.86 4.46
N SER A 49 -10.52 -0.39 4.46
CA SER A 49 -9.10 -0.71 4.32
C SER A 49 -8.87 -1.91 3.42
N SER A 50 -7.70 -1.91 2.77
CA SER A 50 -7.11 -3.10 2.17
C SER A 50 -6.90 -4.18 3.24
N PRO A 51 -6.97 -5.47 2.89
CA PRO A 51 -6.67 -6.56 3.82
C PRO A 51 -5.19 -6.73 4.14
N LEU A 52 -4.28 -6.12 3.36
CA LEU A 52 -2.84 -6.24 3.58
C LEU A 52 -2.44 -5.59 4.89
N ARG A 53 -1.51 -6.23 5.63
CA ARG A 53 -1.13 -5.81 6.99
C ARG A 53 -0.69 -4.36 7.08
N ARG A 54 0.06 -3.88 6.10
CA ARG A 54 0.52 -2.48 6.07
C ARG A 54 -0.60 -1.45 6.06
N CYS A 55 -1.81 -1.86 5.70
CA CYS A 55 -3.01 -1.03 5.74
C CYS A 55 -3.94 -1.45 6.88
N ALA A 56 -4.26 -2.74 6.95
CA ALA A 56 -5.28 -3.26 7.85
C ALA A 56 -4.91 -3.16 9.33
N ASP A 57 -3.64 -3.35 9.69
CA ASP A 57 -3.23 -3.27 11.10
C ASP A 57 -3.48 -1.86 11.65
N PHE A 58 -3.11 -0.83 10.90
CA PHE A 58 -3.35 0.54 11.30
C PHE A 58 -4.85 0.87 11.30
N ALA A 59 -5.59 0.42 10.30
CA ALA A 59 -7.03 0.67 10.20
C ALA A 59 -7.79 0.06 11.39
N ARG A 60 -7.42 -1.15 11.82
CA ARG A 60 -8.03 -1.79 12.99
C ARG A 60 -7.74 -1.01 14.27
N ASP A 61 -6.52 -0.57 14.46
CA ASP A 61 -6.14 0.24 15.63
C ASP A 61 -6.91 1.57 15.65
N LEU A 62 -6.98 2.25 14.52
CA LEU A 62 -7.71 3.52 14.40
C LEU A 62 -9.20 3.34 14.65
N ALA A 63 -9.81 2.31 14.07
CA ALA A 63 -11.23 2.02 14.26
C ALA A 63 -11.55 1.75 15.73
N GLN A 64 -10.71 1.00 16.43
CA GLN A 64 -10.87 0.71 17.83
C GLN A 64 -10.74 1.96 18.68
N ARG A 65 -9.72 2.79 18.43
CA ARG A 65 -9.48 4.02 19.19
C ARG A 65 -10.60 5.04 19.04
N GLN A 66 -11.16 5.15 17.86
CA GLN A 66 -12.20 6.14 17.57
C GLN A 66 -13.62 5.58 17.63
N GLY A 67 -13.77 4.28 17.88
CA GLY A 67 -15.11 3.66 17.94
C GLY A 67 -15.84 3.68 16.61
N LEU A 68 -15.12 3.51 15.49
CA LEU A 68 -15.70 3.57 14.15
C LEU A 68 -15.89 2.18 13.54
N PRO A 69 -16.92 2.00 12.71
CA PRO A 69 -17.05 0.77 11.92
C PRO A 69 -15.92 0.67 10.90
N LEU A 70 -15.41 -0.54 10.73
CA LEU A 70 -14.34 -0.86 9.78
C LEU A 70 -14.82 -1.91 8.80
N ALA A 71 -14.62 -1.67 7.51
CA ALA A 71 -14.80 -2.65 6.46
C ALA A 71 -13.44 -2.98 5.82
N ILE A 72 -13.13 -4.26 5.68
CA ILE A 72 -11.97 -4.73 4.93
C ILE A 72 -12.47 -5.13 3.55
N ASP A 73 -11.86 -4.55 2.51
CA ASP A 73 -12.28 -4.78 1.12
C ASP A 73 -11.09 -5.23 0.27
N ALA A 74 -11.16 -6.47 -0.22
CA ALA A 74 -10.10 -7.06 -1.02
C ALA A 74 -9.84 -6.30 -2.33
N ARG A 75 -10.79 -5.53 -2.83
CA ARG A 75 -10.62 -4.71 -4.03
C ARG A 75 -9.61 -3.58 -3.84
N LEU A 76 -9.31 -3.24 -2.58
CA LEU A 76 -8.32 -2.20 -2.24
C LEU A 76 -6.89 -2.74 -2.14
N ARG A 77 -6.67 -4.02 -2.44
CA ARG A 77 -5.30 -4.55 -2.47
C ARG A 77 -4.50 -3.87 -3.56
N GLU A 78 -3.19 -3.74 -3.31
CA GLU A 78 -2.24 -3.35 -4.34
C GLU A 78 -2.25 -4.40 -5.46
N ILE A 79 -1.91 -3.99 -6.68
CA ILE A 79 -1.75 -4.93 -7.78
C ILE A 79 -0.62 -5.92 -7.48
N HIS A 80 -0.78 -7.14 -7.96
CA HIS A 80 0.30 -8.13 -7.91
C HIS A 80 1.34 -7.80 -8.96
N PHE A 81 2.59 -7.62 -8.53
CA PHE A 81 3.68 -7.21 -9.43
C PHE A 81 4.36 -8.37 -10.17
N GLY A 82 3.86 -9.59 -10.06
CA GLY A 82 4.44 -10.73 -10.75
C GLY A 82 5.90 -10.96 -10.38
N ASP A 83 6.77 -11.05 -11.38
CA ASP A 83 8.19 -11.32 -11.18
C ASP A 83 8.93 -10.19 -10.45
N TRP A 84 8.32 -9.02 -10.34
CA TRP A 84 8.94 -7.90 -9.61
C TRP A 84 8.62 -7.90 -8.10
N GLU A 85 7.73 -8.78 -7.63
CA GLU A 85 7.43 -8.88 -6.20
C GLU A 85 8.71 -9.09 -5.38
N GLY A 86 8.91 -8.25 -4.37
CA GLY A 86 10.06 -8.32 -3.47
C GLY A 86 11.38 -7.79 -4.02
N LYS A 87 11.41 -7.33 -5.26
CA LYS A 87 12.62 -6.79 -5.88
C LYS A 87 12.74 -5.29 -5.65
N THR A 88 13.99 -4.81 -5.55
CA THR A 88 14.27 -3.39 -5.40
C THR A 88 14.27 -2.68 -6.77
N ALA A 89 13.99 -1.37 -6.76
CA ALA A 89 14.06 -0.58 -7.97
C ALA A 89 15.46 -0.60 -8.59
N SER A 90 16.51 -0.50 -7.77
CA SER A 90 17.89 -0.54 -8.25
C SER A 90 18.25 -1.88 -8.87
N GLY A 91 17.79 -2.99 -8.27
CA GLY A 91 18.01 -4.34 -8.82
C GLY A 91 17.34 -4.52 -10.19
N LEU A 92 16.12 -4.04 -10.34
CA LEU A 92 15.39 -4.11 -11.60
C LEU A 92 16.03 -3.22 -12.68
N LEU A 93 16.46 -2.01 -12.31
CA LEU A 93 17.16 -1.11 -13.24
C LEU A 93 18.48 -1.70 -13.72
N ALA A 94 19.21 -2.42 -12.86
CA ALA A 94 20.45 -3.08 -13.23
C ALA A 94 20.20 -4.26 -14.16
N ALA A 95 19.09 -5.00 -13.96
CA ALA A 95 18.77 -6.19 -14.76
C ALA A 95 18.13 -5.85 -16.11
N ASP A 96 17.16 -4.93 -16.13
CA ASP A 96 16.43 -4.54 -17.36
C ASP A 96 15.89 -3.11 -17.23
N PRO A 97 16.74 -2.10 -17.51
CA PRO A 97 16.32 -0.70 -17.39
C PRO A 97 15.20 -0.31 -18.36
N GLU A 98 15.14 -0.94 -19.54
CA GLU A 98 14.09 -0.63 -20.52
C GLU A 98 12.71 -1.08 -20.05
N ALA A 99 12.61 -2.26 -19.43
CA ALA A 99 11.35 -2.75 -18.91
C ALA A 99 10.82 -1.85 -17.78
N VAL A 100 11.69 -1.38 -16.90
CA VAL A 100 11.31 -0.46 -15.82
C VAL A 100 10.83 0.86 -16.39
N THR A 101 11.54 1.42 -17.37
CA THR A 101 11.15 2.68 -18.00
C THR A 101 9.80 2.56 -18.70
N ARG A 102 9.59 1.47 -19.45
CA ARG A 102 8.31 1.22 -20.14
C ARG A 102 7.15 1.12 -19.15
N PHE A 103 7.34 0.42 -18.03
CA PHE A 103 6.31 0.29 -17.01
C PHE A 103 5.92 1.65 -16.41
N TRP A 104 6.90 2.47 -16.05
CA TRP A 104 6.60 3.78 -15.44
C TRP A 104 5.98 4.76 -16.42
N ASN A 105 6.26 4.62 -17.72
CA ASN A 105 5.63 5.46 -18.74
C ASN A 105 4.22 4.99 -19.12
N ASP A 106 3.99 3.68 -19.11
CA ASP A 106 2.70 3.10 -19.51
C ASP A 106 2.49 1.75 -18.80
N PRO A 107 2.08 1.75 -17.57
CA PRO A 107 1.95 0.52 -16.78
C PRO A 107 0.86 -0.42 -17.30
N VAL A 108 -0.15 0.11 -17.98
CA VAL A 108 -1.26 -0.70 -18.50
C VAL A 108 -0.80 -1.62 -19.63
N ASN A 109 -0.01 -1.07 -20.56
CA ASN A 109 0.45 -1.82 -21.73
C ASN A 109 1.80 -2.52 -21.52
N HIS A 110 2.53 -2.14 -20.48
CA HIS A 110 3.85 -2.68 -20.17
C HIS A 110 3.95 -3.13 -18.70
N PRO A 111 3.09 -4.05 -18.24
CA PRO A 111 3.15 -4.54 -16.86
C PRO A 111 4.40 -5.40 -16.64
N PRO A 112 4.81 -5.60 -15.39
CA PRO A 112 5.85 -6.59 -15.09
C PRO A 112 5.42 -7.99 -15.52
N PRO A 113 6.38 -8.86 -15.89
CA PRO A 113 6.05 -10.25 -16.24
C PRO A 113 5.29 -10.96 -15.12
N GLY A 114 4.18 -11.59 -15.47
CA GLY A 114 3.33 -12.31 -14.50
C GLY A 114 2.49 -11.44 -13.58
N ALA A 115 2.49 -10.12 -13.76
CA ALA A 115 1.65 -9.21 -12.98
C ALA A 115 0.16 -9.38 -13.33
N GLU A 116 -0.71 -8.99 -12.40
CA GLU A 116 -2.13 -8.94 -12.70
C GLU A 116 -2.44 -7.79 -13.68
N ASP A 117 -3.51 -7.95 -14.43
CA ASP A 117 -3.99 -6.91 -15.33
C ASP A 117 -4.59 -5.73 -14.54
N VAL A 118 -4.33 -4.56 -15.04
CA VAL A 118 -4.85 -3.33 -14.46
C VAL A 118 -6.20 -2.97 -15.06
#